data_9468e008cf4972378c1f96800d002dd7
#
_entry.id   9468e008cf4972378c1f96800d002dd7
#
_cell.length_a   1.000
_cell.length_b   1.000
_cell.length_c   1.000
_cell.angle_alpha   90.00
_cell.angle_beta   90.00
_cell.angle_gamma   90.00
#
_symmetry.space_group_name_H-M   'P 1'
#
loop_
_entity.id
_entity.type
_entity.pdbx_description
1 polymer ?
#
loop_
_entity_poly.entity_id
_entity_poly.type
_entity_poly.pdbx_seq_one_letter_code
_entity_poly.pdbx_strand_id
1 'polypeptide(L)'
;LYGTIRKPEAKKSWKSKRPMAEAWLEDASGRIKLRWFSQPYMAKMVADGMVVKASGKIAGTEKSMYLANPEIDQTPASPEDVHDTLFKNTDGASIIEDALFAIYPESRGVSSLWFLHAMKRLFEHHAHEVLEDPIPQEILERYNLPSLATALVWVHAPRKQGDADAARKRFAFEEVFAIQLALQQERSLTLEEKALTVHTDREALNAFIASFPFPPTGAQTRSIESIVDDFCKPHPMRRLLEGDVGSGKTAVAASTAYMVATSQPPGRKSGTLQVAYMCPTEILAKQHFSTFVSYFKDHPIPIGLMTGSECRKFPSKIRGEESAKVSRAQFAKWVANGEIPIVIGTHALIYKALEFQNLAYAIIDEQHRFGKVHRQKLTRKGGTSPHLLSMTATPIPRTLALTIYGDLDVSLLDEMPAGRKPILTEILGPEKRNLAYNRVREEMAKGRQAYVICPRIDEPDPTKELAVQAKSVKAEAERLKKEVF
;
A
#
# COMPACT_ATOMS: atom_id res chain seq x y z
N LEU A 1 -6.52 21.02 27.31
CA LEU A 1 -7.02 20.96 28.65
C LEU A 1 -8.21 21.91 28.80
N TYR A 2 -9.23 21.49 29.55
CA TYR A 2 -10.37 22.33 29.93
C TYR A 2 -10.29 22.56 31.43
N GLY A 3 -10.75 23.72 31.84
CA GLY A 3 -10.77 24.01 33.29
C GLY A 3 -11.11 25.46 33.55
N THR A 4 -11.14 25.77 34.84
CA THR A 4 -11.42 27.11 35.33
C THR A 4 -10.11 27.84 35.65
N ILE A 5 -9.97 29.07 35.12
CA ILE A 5 -8.84 29.94 35.46
C ILE A 5 -8.90 30.37 36.91
N ARG A 6 -7.78 30.22 37.59
CA ARG A 6 -7.62 30.69 38.99
C ARG A 6 -6.38 31.55 39.11
N LYS A 7 -6.51 32.64 39.89
CA LYS A 7 -5.43 33.57 40.28
C LYS A 7 -4.57 34.04 39.09
N PRO A 8 -5.13 34.70 38.10
CA PRO A 8 -4.34 35.30 37.02
C PRO A 8 -3.53 36.48 37.57
N GLU A 9 -2.21 36.44 37.39
CA GLU A 9 -1.29 37.46 37.92
C GLU A 9 -0.23 37.83 36.86
N ALA A 10 0.05 39.14 36.75
CA ALA A 10 1.20 39.65 36.00
C ALA A 10 2.44 39.63 36.92
N LYS A 11 3.51 38.96 36.51
CA LYS A 11 4.77 38.82 37.25
C LYS A 11 5.97 39.15 36.37
N LYS A 12 7.14 39.32 36.98
CA LYS A 12 8.43 39.28 36.29
C LYS A 12 9.11 37.96 36.55
N SER A 13 9.62 37.33 35.48
CA SER A 13 10.40 36.10 35.63
C SER A 13 11.60 36.31 36.55
N TRP A 14 11.78 35.46 37.52
CA TRP A 14 12.87 35.58 38.49
C TRP A 14 14.26 35.52 37.89
N LYS A 15 14.46 34.63 36.90
CA LYS A 15 15.74 34.45 36.20
C LYS A 15 16.02 35.51 35.11
N SER A 16 15.03 35.80 34.23
CA SER A 16 15.24 36.68 33.06
C SER A 16 14.71 38.09 33.26
N LYS A 17 14.09 38.42 34.40
CA LYS A 17 13.38 39.69 34.68
C LYS A 17 12.38 40.14 33.62
N ARG A 18 12.06 39.29 32.65
CA ARG A 18 11.08 39.58 31.57
C ARG A 18 9.67 39.57 32.16
N PRO A 19 8.79 40.46 31.71
CA PRO A 19 7.40 40.45 32.11
C PRO A 19 6.70 39.19 31.58
N MET A 20 5.84 38.60 32.39
CA MET A 20 5.08 37.40 32.11
C MET A 20 3.73 37.41 32.82
N ALA A 21 2.77 36.61 32.36
CA ALA A 21 1.56 36.31 33.08
C ALA A 21 1.60 34.84 33.56
N GLU A 22 1.02 34.62 34.75
CA GLU A 22 0.78 33.27 35.28
C GLU A 22 -0.69 33.14 35.70
N ALA A 23 -1.26 31.96 35.55
CA ALA A 23 -2.55 31.57 36.11
C ALA A 23 -2.53 30.07 36.44
N TRP A 24 -3.50 29.59 37.16
CA TRP A 24 -3.78 28.18 37.31
C TRP A 24 -4.99 27.81 36.46
N LEU A 25 -4.92 26.68 35.78
CA LEU A 25 -6.07 26.01 35.20
C LEU A 25 -6.42 24.85 36.14
N GLU A 26 -7.65 24.82 36.64
CA GLU A 26 -8.13 23.86 37.63
C GLU A 26 -9.37 23.16 37.11
N ASP A 27 -9.39 21.85 37.21
CA ASP A 27 -10.53 20.98 36.94
C ASP A 27 -10.70 19.94 38.07
N ALA A 28 -11.62 19.01 37.92
CA ALA A 28 -11.88 17.95 38.88
C ALA A 28 -10.69 16.99 39.09
N SER A 29 -9.81 16.85 38.10
CA SER A 29 -8.63 15.97 38.16
C SER A 29 -7.40 16.61 38.79
N GLY A 30 -7.36 17.94 38.89
CA GLY A 30 -6.25 18.66 39.49
C GLY A 30 -6.05 20.06 38.95
N ARG A 31 -4.81 20.55 39.06
CA ARG A 31 -4.46 21.89 38.57
C ARG A 31 -3.12 21.89 37.85
N ILE A 32 -3.03 22.67 36.79
CA ILE A 32 -1.78 22.93 36.05
C ILE A 32 -1.53 24.42 35.94
N LYS A 33 -0.26 24.83 35.98
CA LYS A 33 0.11 26.23 35.82
C LYS A 33 0.16 26.63 34.35
N LEU A 34 -0.42 27.77 34.03
CA LEU A 34 -0.31 28.41 32.70
C LEU A 34 0.72 29.53 32.80
N ARG A 35 1.61 29.68 31.80
CA ARG A 35 2.65 30.72 31.76
C ARG A 35 2.73 31.33 30.37
N TRP A 36 2.54 32.66 30.32
CA TRP A 36 2.70 33.43 29.07
C TRP A 36 3.95 34.30 29.16
N PHE A 37 5.00 33.85 28.51
CA PHE A 37 6.27 34.57 28.50
C PHE A 37 6.20 35.78 27.56
N SER A 38 6.68 36.95 28.05
CA SER A 38 6.65 38.25 27.34
C SER A 38 5.24 38.77 26.99
N GLN A 39 4.19 38.21 27.64
CA GLN A 39 2.79 38.59 27.41
C GLN A 39 2.08 38.88 28.73
N PRO A 40 2.49 39.93 29.50
CA PRO A 40 1.88 40.24 30.79
C PRO A 40 0.42 40.70 30.67
N TYR A 41 -0.03 41.14 29.49
CA TYR A 41 -1.41 41.51 29.24
C TYR A 41 -2.41 40.34 29.37
N MET A 42 -1.95 39.12 29.20
CA MET A 42 -2.79 37.95 29.36
C MET A 42 -3.42 37.85 30.74
N ALA A 43 -2.75 38.30 31.77
CA ALA A 43 -3.33 38.38 33.15
C ALA A 43 -4.55 39.30 33.26
N LYS A 44 -4.74 40.24 32.31
CA LYS A 44 -5.93 41.11 32.22
C LYS A 44 -6.98 40.57 31.26
N MET A 45 -6.57 39.71 30.32
CA MET A 45 -7.49 39.10 29.36
C MET A 45 -8.21 37.87 29.92
N VAL A 46 -7.57 37.12 30.82
CA VAL A 46 -8.20 35.97 31.49
C VAL A 46 -8.67 36.39 32.91
N ALA A 47 -9.95 36.21 33.16
CA ALA A 47 -10.54 36.54 34.45
C ALA A 47 -10.50 35.34 35.39
N ASP A 48 -10.43 35.60 36.73
CA ASP A 48 -10.59 34.54 37.73
C ASP A 48 -12.02 33.95 37.65
N GLY A 49 -12.13 32.63 37.65
CA GLY A 49 -13.40 31.93 37.43
C GLY A 49 -13.79 31.72 35.97
N MET A 50 -13.02 32.22 35.01
CA MET A 50 -13.30 32.02 33.59
C MET A 50 -13.07 30.56 33.16
N VAL A 51 -14.04 29.95 32.52
CA VAL A 51 -13.91 28.58 31.98
C VAL A 51 -13.32 28.67 30.58
N VAL A 52 -12.26 27.91 30.37
CA VAL A 52 -11.47 28.00 29.14
C VAL A 52 -10.98 26.64 28.66
N LYS A 53 -10.78 26.55 27.35
CA LYS A 53 -9.92 25.53 26.72
C LYS A 53 -8.53 26.11 26.57
N ALA A 54 -7.53 25.48 27.19
CA ALA A 54 -6.14 25.88 27.05
C ALA A 54 -5.37 24.85 26.21
N SER A 55 -4.74 25.29 25.13
CA SER A 55 -3.92 24.47 24.22
C SER A 55 -2.48 24.99 24.25
N GLY A 56 -1.49 24.12 24.43
CA GLY A 56 -0.09 24.54 24.50
C GLY A 56 0.87 23.39 24.76
N LYS A 57 2.18 23.73 24.76
CA LYS A 57 3.24 22.76 25.04
C LYS A 57 3.46 22.64 26.54
N ILE A 58 3.54 21.40 27.04
CA ILE A 58 3.93 21.11 28.41
C ILE A 58 5.43 21.36 28.54
N ALA A 59 5.83 22.13 29.53
CA ALA A 59 7.22 22.44 29.88
C ALA A 59 7.45 22.32 31.40
N GLY A 60 8.72 22.26 31.80
CA GLY A 60 9.10 22.09 33.22
C GLY A 60 9.63 20.71 33.53
N THR A 61 9.72 20.39 34.82
CA THR A 61 10.13 19.08 35.34
C THR A 61 8.92 18.35 35.92
N GLU A 62 9.00 17.05 36.16
CA GLU A 62 7.89 16.25 36.74
C GLU A 62 7.26 16.87 37.99
N LYS A 63 8.06 17.59 38.79
CA LYS A 63 7.57 18.26 40.02
C LYS A 63 6.99 19.67 39.79
N SER A 64 7.16 20.26 38.61
CA SER A 64 6.74 21.63 38.30
C SER A 64 6.38 21.81 36.82
N MET A 65 5.44 21.01 36.34
CA MET A 65 4.90 21.11 34.97
C MET A 65 4.03 22.36 34.82
N TYR A 66 4.10 22.96 33.64
CA TYR A 66 3.23 24.07 33.23
C TYR A 66 3.00 24.06 31.72
N LEU A 67 1.89 24.68 31.29
CA LEU A 67 1.70 24.98 29.87
C LEU A 67 2.43 26.28 29.50
N ALA A 68 3.28 26.22 28.46
CA ALA A 68 4.03 27.36 28.00
C ALA A 68 3.28 28.07 26.85
N ASN A 69 3.03 29.36 27.00
CA ASN A 69 2.31 30.23 26.05
C ASN A 69 1.03 29.56 25.50
N PRO A 70 0.12 29.09 26.39
CA PRO A 70 -1.08 28.44 25.89
C PRO A 70 -1.99 29.42 25.14
N GLU A 71 -2.57 28.94 24.07
CA GLU A 71 -3.73 29.55 23.44
C GLU A 71 -4.95 29.30 24.30
N ILE A 72 -5.74 30.34 24.52
CA ILE A 72 -6.93 30.30 25.38
C ILE A 72 -8.15 30.59 24.52
N ASP A 73 -9.04 29.61 24.46
CA ASP A 73 -10.37 29.78 23.90
C ASP A 73 -11.37 29.87 25.07
N GLN A 74 -12.07 31.00 25.16
CA GLN A 74 -13.15 31.14 26.13
C GLN A 74 -14.32 30.27 25.71
N THR A 75 -14.69 29.33 26.57
CA THR A 75 -15.92 28.57 26.39
C THR A 75 -17.00 29.21 27.27
N PRO A 76 -18.18 29.47 26.72
CA PRO A 76 -19.28 30.13 27.49
C PRO A 76 -19.81 29.28 28.66
N ALA A 77 -19.41 28.01 28.69
CA ALA A 77 -19.81 27.06 29.72
C ALA A 77 -18.74 25.98 29.94
N SER A 78 -18.67 25.36 31.11
CA SER A 78 -17.96 24.10 31.33
C SER A 78 -18.43 23.07 30.27
N PRO A 79 -17.58 22.08 29.89
CA PRO A 79 -18.07 20.92 29.13
C PRO A 79 -19.33 20.29 29.74
N GLU A 80 -19.53 20.46 31.03
CA GLU A 80 -20.75 20.09 31.78
C GLU A 80 -22.00 20.77 31.30
N ASP A 81 -21.93 22.05 30.95
CA ASP A 81 -23.08 22.85 30.51
C ASP A 81 -23.40 22.69 29.02
N VAL A 82 -22.45 22.18 28.23
CA VAL A 82 -22.60 21.91 26.80
C VAL A 82 -23.25 20.54 26.54
N HIS A 83 -23.18 19.66 27.54
CA HIS A 83 -23.83 18.34 27.53
C HIS A 83 -25.28 18.43 28.00
N ASP A 84 -26.14 18.85 27.13
CA ASP A 84 -27.58 18.78 27.26
C ASP A 84 -28.09 17.33 27.38
N THR A 85 -29.41 17.18 27.56
CA THR A 85 -30.17 15.97 27.85
C THR A 85 -29.78 14.69 27.11
N LEU A 86 -29.22 14.79 25.88
CA LEU A 86 -28.71 13.62 25.13
C LEU A 86 -27.51 12.93 25.80
N PHE A 87 -26.77 13.65 26.63
CA PHE A 87 -25.58 13.17 27.31
C PHE A 87 -25.72 13.07 28.82
N LYS A 88 -26.90 13.42 29.37
CA LYS A 88 -27.24 13.19 30.78
C LYS A 88 -27.77 11.78 30.95
N ASN A 89 -27.19 11.02 31.87
CA ASN A 89 -27.82 9.79 32.32
C ASN A 89 -29.18 10.14 32.96
N THR A 90 -30.16 9.28 32.76
CA THR A 90 -31.54 9.38 33.24
C THR A 90 -31.66 9.58 34.75
N ASP A 91 -30.61 9.40 35.52
CA ASP A 91 -30.59 9.46 36.98
C ASP A 91 -30.07 10.79 37.58
N GLY A 92 -29.86 11.82 36.74
CA GLY A 92 -29.55 13.19 37.22
C GLY A 92 -28.23 13.37 37.96
N ALA A 93 -27.38 12.35 38.02
CA ALA A 93 -26.06 12.45 38.62
C ALA A 93 -25.06 12.94 37.57
N SER A 94 -24.42 14.07 37.83
CA SER A 94 -23.30 14.60 37.04
C SER A 94 -22.09 13.66 37.22
N ILE A 95 -21.92 12.74 36.27
CA ILE A 95 -20.77 11.82 36.24
C ILE A 95 -19.74 12.43 35.31
N ILE A 96 -18.86 13.30 35.81
CA ILE A 96 -17.84 13.99 35.05
C ILE A 96 -16.48 13.30 35.11
N GLU A 97 -16.28 12.43 36.08
CA GLU A 97 -14.98 11.79 36.31
C GLU A 97 -14.55 10.83 35.16
N ASP A 98 -15.49 10.30 34.34
CA ASP A 98 -15.22 9.37 33.24
C ASP A 98 -15.86 9.75 31.89
N ALA A 99 -16.26 11.00 31.67
CA ALA A 99 -16.92 11.41 30.44
C ALA A 99 -15.95 11.43 29.25
N LEU A 100 -16.29 10.67 28.20
CA LEU A 100 -15.57 10.65 26.94
C LEU A 100 -16.12 11.71 25.98
N PHE A 101 -15.22 12.51 25.42
CA PHE A 101 -15.56 13.55 24.44
C PHE A 101 -14.98 13.22 23.08
N ALA A 102 -15.81 13.38 22.05
CA ALA A 102 -15.35 13.27 20.67
C ALA A 102 -14.50 14.50 20.29
N ILE A 103 -13.26 14.27 19.86
CA ILE A 103 -12.36 15.30 19.33
C ILE A 103 -12.33 15.17 17.82
N TYR A 104 -12.75 16.23 17.12
CA TYR A 104 -12.78 16.28 15.67
C TYR A 104 -11.54 16.98 15.13
N PRO A 105 -11.04 16.60 13.95
CA PRO A 105 -9.98 17.32 13.28
C PRO A 105 -10.40 18.76 12.98
N GLU A 106 -9.56 19.71 13.38
CA GLU A 106 -9.82 21.14 13.20
C GLU A 106 -9.22 21.64 11.88
N SER A 107 -9.91 22.57 11.22
CA SER A 107 -9.44 23.27 10.04
C SER A 107 -9.70 24.77 10.19
N ARG A 108 -9.11 25.59 9.31
CA ARG A 108 -9.28 27.05 9.39
C ARG A 108 -10.76 27.44 9.31
N GLY A 109 -11.28 27.98 10.39
CA GLY A 109 -12.67 28.43 10.51
C GLY A 109 -13.68 27.37 10.97
N VAL A 110 -13.26 26.11 11.21
CA VAL A 110 -14.12 25.05 11.70
C VAL A 110 -13.43 24.35 12.88
N SER A 111 -13.97 24.55 14.08
CA SER A 111 -13.43 23.95 15.31
C SER A 111 -14.10 22.63 15.65
N SER A 112 -13.47 21.85 16.52
CA SER A 112 -14.04 20.63 17.07
C SER A 112 -15.40 20.88 17.74
N LEU A 113 -15.54 22.01 18.40
CA LEU A 113 -16.79 22.43 19.05
C LEU A 113 -17.92 22.67 18.05
N TRP A 114 -17.61 23.23 16.87
CA TRP A 114 -18.59 23.38 15.81
C TRP A 114 -19.18 22.04 15.36
N PHE A 115 -18.32 21.05 15.17
CA PHE A 115 -18.78 19.69 14.83
C PHE A 115 -19.63 19.09 15.95
N LEU A 116 -19.24 19.25 17.19
CA LEU A 116 -20.01 18.76 18.33
C LEU A 116 -21.43 19.34 18.34
N HIS A 117 -21.59 20.65 18.14
CA HIS A 117 -22.91 21.30 18.07
C HIS A 117 -23.71 20.87 16.84
N ALA A 118 -23.06 20.68 15.68
CA ALA A 118 -23.73 20.20 14.49
C ALA A 118 -24.27 18.77 14.69
N MET A 119 -23.45 17.87 15.23
CA MET A 119 -23.87 16.48 15.54
C MET A 119 -24.99 16.42 16.57
N LYS A 120 -24.91 17.27 17.61
CA LYS A 120 -25.99 17.39 18.60
C LYS A 120 -27.33 17.71 17.94
N ARG A 121 -27.39 18.71 17.07
CA ARG A 121 -28.63 19.07 16.34
C ARG A 121 -29.15 17.92 15.49
N LEU A 122 -28.25 17.18 14.80
CA LEU A 122 -28.65 16.02 13.99
C LEU A 122 -29.30 14.93 14.85
N PHE A 123 -28.75 14.67 16.04
CA PHE A 123 -29.31 13.68 16.97
C PHE A 123 -30.64 14.16 17.61
N GLU A 124 -30.77 15.44 17.94
CA GLU A 124 -32.02 16.04 18.43
C GLU A 124 -33.19 15.94 17.41
N HIS A 125 -32.82 16.04 16.12
CA HIS A 125 -33.81 15.87 15.04
C HIS A 125 -33.97 14.43 14.58
N HIS A 126 -33.40 13.43 15.28
CA HIS A 126 -33.48 12.01 14.97
C HIS A 126 -33.03 11.64 13.54
N ALA A 127 -32.20 12.48 12.92
CA ALA A 127 -31.74 12.28 11.55
C ALA A 127 -30.94 10.97 11.35
N HIS A 128 -30.32 10.45 12.41
CA HIS A 128 -29.58 9.18 12.39
C HIS A 128 -30.49 7.94 12.33
N GLU A 129 -31.75 8.06 12.75
CA GLU A 129 -32.73 6.95 12.78
C GLU A 129 -33.35 6.69 11.41
N VAL A 130 -33.30 7.68 10.50
CA VAL A 130 -33.86 7.57 9.13
C VAL A 130 -32.92 6.86 8.19
N LEU A 131 -31.64 6.68 8.59
CA LEU A 131 -30.64 6.06 7.75
C LEU A 131 -30.82 4.53 7.72
N GLU A 132 -30.90 3.97 6.52
CA GLU A 132 -30.89 2.52 6.34
C GLU A 132 -29.51 1.95 6.67
N ASP A 133 -29.47 0.87 7.42
CA ASP A 133 -28.22 0.19 7.72
C ASP A 133 -27.76 -0.61 6.49
N PRO A 134 -26.56 -0.31 5.92
CA PRO A 134 -26.07 -1.02 4.75
C PRO A 134 -25.63 -2.45 5.06
N ILE A 135 -25.48 -2.81 6.35
CA ILE A 135 -25.08 -4.15 6.77
C ILE A 135 -26.33 -4.95 7.16
N PRO A 136 -26.57 -6.12 6.56
CA PRO A 136 -27.68 -6.99 6.92
C PRO A 136 -27.68 -7.36 8.41
N GLN A 137 -28.88 -7.43 9.01
CA GLN A 137 -29.07 -7.72 10.42
C GLN A 137 -28.38 -9.02 10.88
N GLU A 138 -28.42 -10.07 10.07
CA GLU A 138 -27.74 -11.36 10.35
C GLU A 138 -26.24 -11.22 10.51
N ILE A 139 -25.61 -10.30 9.74
CA ILE A 139 -24.19 -10.00 9.83
C ILE A 139 -23.87 -9.21 11.09
N LEU A 140 -24.72 -8.21 11.43
CA LEU A 140 -24.55 -7.44 12.66
C LEU A 140 -24.58 -8.35 13.90
N GLU A 141 -25.54 -9.26 13.96
CA GLU A 141 -25.66 -10.23 15.06
C GLU A 141 -24.48 -11.20 15.11
N ARG A 142 -24.09 -11.78 13.96
CA ARG A 142 -22.99 -12.75 13.87
C ARG A 142 -21.65 -12.19 14.36
N TYR A 143 -21.36 -10.92 14.09
CA TYR A 143 -20.10 -10.27 14.47
C TYR A 143 -20.20 -9.38 15.70
N ASN A 144 -21.36 -9.37 16.36
CA ASN A 144 -21.68 -8.53 17.52
C ASN A 144 -21.33 -7.06 17.25
N LEU A 145 -21.96 -6.51 16.23
CA LEU A 145 -21.81 -5.12 15.81
C LEU A 145 -23.07 -4.33 16.18
N PRO A 146 -22.96 -3.07 16.63
CA PRO A 146 -24.11 -2.21 16.84
C PRO A 146 -24.75 -1.83 15.50
N SER A 147 -26.05 -1.49 15.51
CA SER A 147 -26.74 -0.90 14.35
C SER A 147 -26.10 0.44 13.95
N LEU A 148 -26.36 0.89 12.72
CA LEU A 148 -25.84 2.19 12.24
C LEU A 148 -26.26 3.33 13.14
N ALA A 149 -27.52 3.42 13.52
CA ALA A 149 -28.03 4.46 14.40
C ALA A 149 -27.33 4.46 15.76
N THR A 150 -27.17 3.28 16.37
CA THR A 150 -26.44 3.14 17.65
C THR A 150 -24.96 3.50 17.51
N ALA A 151 -24.31 3.05 16.45
CA ALA A 151 -22.89 3.32 16.24
C ALA A 151 -22.60 4.81 15.98
N LEU A 152 -23.49 5.50 15.25
CA LEU A 152 -23.40 6.95 15.08
C LEU A 152 -23.47 7.70 16.40
N VAL A 153 -24.38 7.31 17.29
CA VAL A 153 -24.42 7.91 18.64
C VAL A 153 -23.14 7.59 19.41
N TRP A 154 -22.71 6.34 19.42
CA TRP A 154 -21.57 5.90 20.23
C TRP A 154 -20.23 6.44 19.75
N VAL A 155 -20.03 6.72 18.46
CA VAL A 155 -18.78 7.33 17.98
C VAL A 155 -18.67 8.80 18.33
N HIS A 156 -19.81 9.49 18.52
CA HIS A 156 -19.87 10.92 18.82
C HIS A 156 -20.11 11.21 20.31
N ALA A 157 -20.83 10.33 21.00
CA ALA A 157 -21.21 10.49 22.39
C ALA A 157 -21.22 9.13 23.13
N PRO A 158 -20.05 8.47 23.28
CA PRO A 158 -19.97 7.20 23.97
C PRO A 158 -20.18 7.40 25.48
N ARG A 159 -20.92 6.48 26.11
CA ARG A 159 -21.08 6.48 27.57
C ARG A 159 -19.89 5.87 28.31
N LYS A 160 -19.23 4.93 27.66
CA LYS A 160 -18.01 4.23 28.15
C LYS A 160 -17.09 3.91 26.99
N GLN A 161 -15.83 3.61 27.29
CA GLN A 161 -14.82 3.28 26.28
C GLN A 161 -15.26 2.14 25.35
N GLY A 162 -15.94 1.12 25.90
CA GLY A 162 -16.43 -0.01 25.11
C GLY A 162 -17.45 0.36 24.04
N ASP A 163 -18.25 1.42 24.24
CA ASP A 163 -19.19 1.92 23.23
C ASP A 163 -18.42 2.54 22.06
N ALA A 164 -17.41 3.38 22.35
CA ALA A 164 -16.56 3.98 21.33
C ALA A 164 -15.80 2.90 20.52
N ASP A 165 -15.29 1.88 21.19
CA ASP A 165 -14.56 0.79 20.54
C ASP A 165 -15.50 -0.08 19.69
N ALA A 166 -16.73 -0.35 20.14
CA ALA A 166 -17.73 -1.07 19.36
C ALA A 166 -18.16 -0.29 18.11
N ALA A 167 -18.36 1.04 18.25
CA ALA A 167 -18.68 1.89 17.11
C ALA A 167 -17.54 1.93 16.08
N ARG A 168 -16.28 2.10 16.54
CA ARG A 168 -15.11 2.05 15.66
C ARG A 168 -14.97 0.71 14.94
N LYS A 169 -15.18 -0.39 15.68
CA LYS A 169 -15.17 -1.73 15.10
C LYS A 169 -16.22 -1.85 13.99
N ARG A 170 -17.43 -1.34 14.22
CA ARG A 170 -18.50 -1.38 13.22
C ARG A 170 -18.17 -0.58 11.97
N PHE A 171 -17.69 0.65 12.09
CA PHE A 171 -17.33 1.45 10.92
C PHE A 171 -16.13 0.90 10.17
N ALA A 172 -15.12 0.37 10.87
CA ALA A 172 -14.01 -0.33 10.22
C ALA A 172 -14.48 -1.59 9.49
N PHE A 173 -15.45 -2.34 10.05
CA PHE A 173 -16.06 -3.48 9.40
C PHE A 173 -16.84 -3.05 8.15
N GLU A 174 -17.65 -1.98 8.22
CA GLU A 174 -18.43 -1.46 7.10
C GLU A 174 -17.57 -1.04 5.94
N GLU A 175 -16.46 -0.33 6.21
CA GLU A 175 -15.50 0.09 5.18
C GLU A 175 -14.93 -1.12 4.44
N VAL A 176 -14.44 -2.13 5.17
CA VAL A 176 -13.91 -3.35 4.58
C VAL A 176 -14.99 -4.15 3.87
N PHE A 177 -16.19 -4.23 4.44
CA PHE A 177 -17.33 -4.94 3.85
C PHE A 177 -17.74 -4.33 2.51
N ALA A 178 -17.85 -3.00 2.43
CA ALA A 178 -18.17 -2.30 1.18
C ALA A 178 -17.12 -2.54 0.09
N ILE A 179 -15.83 -2.51 0.46
CA ILE A 179 -14.72 -2.82 -0.45
C ILE A 179 -14.84 -4.27 -0.94
N GLN A 180 -15.05 -5.23 -0.03
CA GLN A 180 -15.17 -6.65 -0.39
C GLN A 180 -16.39 -6.92 -1.26
N LEU A 181 -17.50 -6.28 -1.00
CA LEU A 181 -18.71 -6.40 -1.83
C LEU A 181 -18.45 -5.92 -3.26
N ALA A 182 -17.82 -4.75 -3.42
CA ALA A 182 -17.44 -4.22 -4.73
C ALA A 182 -16.47 -5.16 -5.47
N LEU A 183 -15.48 -5.73 -4.77
CA LEU A 183 -14.55 -6.69 -5.36
C LEU A 183 -15.25 -8.00 -5.77
N GLN A 184 -16.18 -8.49 -4.98
CA GLN A 184 -16.95 -9.69 -5.32
C GLN A 184 -17.90 -9.46 -6.51
N GLN A 185 -18.48 -8.28 -6.64
CA GLN A 185 -19.25 -7.88 -7.83
C GLN A 185 -18.36 -7.88 -9.09
N GLU A 186 -17.16 -7.30 -9.02
CA GLU A 186 -16.19 -7.34 -10.13
C GLU A 186 -15.77 -8.76 -10.48
N ARG A 187 -15.57 -9.61 -9.47
CA ARG A 187 -15.26 -11.03 -9.66
C ARG A 187 -16.40 -11.74 -10.38
N SER A 188 -17.63 -11.51 -9.98
CA SER A 188 -18.82 -12.08 -10.62
C SER A 188 -18.89 -11.70 -12.10
N LEU A 189 -18.70 -10.43 -12.42
CA LEU A 189 -18.65 -9.95 -13.82
C LEU A 189 -17.52 -10.62 -14.63
N THR A 190 -16.38 -10.87 -13.99
CA THR A 190 -15.26 -11.56 -14.65
C THR A 190 -15.59 -13.00 -14.96
N LEU A 191 -16.35 -13.70 -14.11
CA LEU A 191 -16.77 -15.08 -14.35
C LEU A 191 -17.75 -15.21 -15.54
N GLU A 192 -18.42 -14.14 -15.93
CA GLU A 192 -19.27 -14.07 -17.13
C GLU A 192 -18.49 -13.84 -18.41
N GLU A 193 -17.22 -13.35 -18.32
CA GLU A 193 -16.36 -13.16 -19.47
C GLU A 193 -15.89 -14.50 -20.04
N LYS A 194 -15.75 -14.57 -21.36
CA LYS A 194 -15.19 -15.77 -22.02
C LYS A 194 -13.69 -15.68 -22.15
N ALA A 195 -12.99 -16.75 -21.82
CA ALA A 195 -11.56 -16.92 -22.03
C ALA A 195 -11.26 -17.95 -23.13
N LEU A 196 -10.05 -17.87 -23.70
CA LEU A 196 -9.53 -18.92 -24.55
C LEU A 196 -9.02 -20.05 -23.64
N THR A 197 -9.64 -21.24 -23.71
CA THR A 197 -9.15 -22.42 -22.98
C THR A 197 -7.79 -22.84 -23.53
N VAL A 198 -6.87 -23.14 -22.63
CA VAL A 198 -5.52 -23.59 -22.94
C VAL A 198 -5.49 -25.11 -22.85
N HIS A 199 -4.98 -25.76 -23.87
CA HIS A 199 -4.81 -27.22 -23.83
C HIS A 199 -3.65 -27.59 -22.90
N THR A 200 -3.90 -28.45 -21.94
CA THR A 200 -2.92 -28.81 -20.90
C THR A 200 -2.26 -30.15 -21.19
N ASP A 201 -1.11 -30.12 -21.86
CA ASP A 201 -0.22 -31.28 -21.98
C ASP A 201 0.75 -31.29 -20.78
N ARG A 202 0.38 -32.04 -19.74
CA ARG A 202 1.16 -32.12 -18.50
C ARG A 202 2.50 -32.82 -18.69
N GLU A 203 2.61 -33.79 -19.63
CA GLU A 203 3.88 -34.49 -19.89
C GLU A 203 4.87 -33.53 -20.55
N ALA A 204 4.46 -32.77 -21.56
CA ALA A 204 5.28 -31.77 -22.19
C ALA A 204 5.69 -30.66 -21.22
N LEU A 205 4.80 -30.22 -20.33
CA LEU A 205 5.10 -29.26 -19.29
C LEU A 205 6.16 -29.78 -18.31
N ASN A 206 6.02 -30.99 -17.83
CA ASN A 206 7.00 -31.61 -16.92
C ASN A 206 8.37 -31.79 -17.58
N ALA A 207 8.41 -32.17 -18.87
CA ALA A 207 9.64 -32.23 -19.64
C ALA A 207 10.30 -30.85 -19.77
N PHE A 208 9.51 -29.81 -20.01
CA PHE A 208 10.00 -28.41 -20.06
C PHE A 208 10.58 -27.97 -18.70
N ILE A 209 9.87 -28.22 -17.61
CA ILE A 209 10.34 -27.88 -16.27
C ILE A 209 11.63 -28.64 -15.91
N ALA A 210 11.73 -29.91 -16.31
CA ALA A 210 12.92 -30.72 -16.09
C ALA A 210 14.15 -30.21 -16.86
N SER A 211 13.98 -29.40 -17.90
CA SER A 211 15.07 -28.77 -18.64
C SER A 211 15.69 -27.57 -17.93
N PHE A 212 15.09 -27.08 -16.84
CA PHE A 212 15.63 -25.94 -16.07
C PHE A 212 16.92 -26.35 -15.34
N PRO A 213 17.87 -25.41 -15.11
CA PRO A 213 19.13 -25.69 -14.44
C PRO A 213 18.98 -25.95 -12.92
N PHE A 214 17.76 -26.03 -12.43
CA PHE A 214 17.42 -26.27 -11.02
C PHE A 214 16.07 -27.03 -10.92
N PRO A 215 15.89 -27.87 -9.90
CA PRO A 215 14.60 -28.51 -9.65
C PRO A 215 13.59 -27.49 -9.11
N PRO A 216 12.30 -27.60 -9.45
CA PRO A 216 11.25 -26.76 -8.89
C PRO A 216 11.08 -27.02 -7.39
N THR A 217 10.72 -25.98 -6.62
CA THR A 217 10.29 -26.15 -5.23
C THR A 217 8.84 -26.65 -5.18
N GLY A 218 8.43 -27.22 -4.02
CA GLY A 218 7.05 -27.63 -3.82
C GLY A 218 6.06 -26.47 -4.02
N ALA A 219 6.40 -25.26 -3.57
CA ALA A 219 5.59 -24.05 -3.76
C ALA A 219 5.44 -23.65 -5.25
N GLN A 220 6.50 -23.78 -6.03
CA GLN A 220 6.45 -23.52 -7.48
C GLN A 220 5.56 -24.54 -8.17
N THR A 221 5.69 -25.84 -7.85
CA THR A 221 4.85 -26.90 -8.40
C THR A 221 3.37 -26.67 -8.08
N ARG A 222 3.01 -26.42 -6.82
CA ARG A 222 1.63 -26.11 -6.42
C ARG A 222 1.06 -24.90 -7.18
N SER A 223 1.87 -23.86 -7.37
CA SER A 223 1.46 -22.65 -8.07
C SER A 223 1.24 -22.89 -9.57
N ILE A 224 2.12 -23.66 -10.23
CA ILE A 224 1.97 -24.07 -11.63
C ILE A 224 0.71 -24.89 -11.81
N GLU A 225 0.48 -25.91 -10.96
CA GLU A 225 -0.72 -26.74 -11.02
C GLU A 225 -2.01 -25.92 -10.88
N SER A 226 -2.06 -25.00 -9.91
CA SER A 226 -3.21 -24.11 -9.73
C SER A 226 -3.49 -23.24 -10.96
N ILE A 227 -2.46 -22.74 -11.62
CA ILE A 227 -2.60 -21.93 -12.85
C ILE A 227 -3.06 -22.81 -14.02
N VAL A 228 -2.51 -24.01 -14.15
CA VAL A 228 -2.90 -24.99 -15.19
C VAL A 228 -4.36 -25.41 -15.03
N ASP A 229 -4.82 -25.63 -13.81
CA ASP A 229 -6.23 -25.94 -13.53
C ASP A 229 -7.16 -24.75 -13.89
N ASP A 230 -6.71 -23.53 -13.64
CA ASP A 230 -7.46 -22.32 -14.04
C ASP A 230 -7.53 -22.18 -15.58
N PHE A 231 -6.51 -22.56 -16.33
CA PHE A 231 -6.50 -22.49 -17.78
C PHE A 231 -7.54 -23.39 -18.47
N CYS A 232 -8.00 -24.42 -17.77
CA CYS A 232 -9.07 -25.30 -18.25
C CYS A 232 -10.47 -24.70 -18.10
N LYS A 233 -10.62 -23.60 -17.34
CA LYS A 233 -11.91 -22.98 -17.07
C LYS A 233 -12.40 -22.12 -18.25
N PRO A 234 -13.71 -22.02 -18.46
CA PRO A 234 -14.26 -21.22 -19.57
C PRO A 234 -14.17 -19.70 -19.36
N HIS A 235 -13.87 -19.26 -18.15
CA HIS A 235 -13.70 -17.87 -17.76
C HIS A 235 -12.23 -17.52 -17.53
N PRO A 236 -11.84 -16.23 -17.64
CA PRO A 236 -10.45 -15.83 -17.45
C PRO A 236 -9.98 -16.04 -16.00
N MET A 237 -8.82 -16.67 -15.85
CA MET A 237 -8.10 -16.67 -14.58
C MET A 237 -7.67 -15.26 -14.22
N ARG A 238 -7.80 -14.89 -12.96
CA ARG A 238 -7.18 -13.68 -12.37
C ARG A 238 -6.44 -14.09 -11.10
N ARG A 239 -5.12 -14.16 -11.17
CA ARG A 239 -4.29 -14.70 -10.09
C ARG A 239 -3.12 -13.79 -9.75
N LEU A 240 -2.83 -13.67 -8.45
CA LEU A 240 -1.66 -13.02 -7.89
C LEU A 240 -0.66 -14.10 -7.46
N LEU A 241 0.54 -14.08 -8.03
CA LEU A 241 1.68 -14.89 -7.61
C LEU A 241 2.57 -14.04 -6.71
N GLU A 242 2.54 -14.32 -5.43
CA GLU A 242 3.33 -13.65 -4.42
C GLU A 242 4.54 -14.50 -4.05
N GLY A 243 5.69 -13.88 -3.90
CA GLY A 243 6.90 -14.57 -3.45
C GLY A 243 8.06 -13.61 -3.38
N ASP A 244 8.99 -13.87 -2.48
CA ASP A 244 10.17 -13.03 -2.28
C ASP A 244 11.06 -12.96 -3.53
N VAL A 245 11.99 -12.01 -3.56
CA VAL A 245 12.99 -11.90 -4.65
C VAL A 245 13.81 -13.19 -4.70
N GLY A 246 13.83 -13.82 -5.87
CA GLY A 246 14.53 -15.10 -6.07
C GLY A 246 13.76 -16.36 -5.66
N SER A 247 12.47 -16.28 -5.31
CA SER A 247 11.59 -17.45 -5.09
C SER A 247 11.26 -18.24 -6.37
N GLY A 248 11.63 -17.70 -7.55
CA GLY A 248 11.44 -18.35 -8.84
C GLY A 248 10.11 -18.02 -9.53
N LYS A 249 9.51 -16.85 -9.25
CA LYS A 249 8.31 -16.36 -9.98
C LYS A 249 8.46 -16.42 -11.49
N THR A 250 9.65 -16.07 -12.00
CA THR A 250 9.96 -16.12 -13.44
C THR A 250 9.91 -17.54 -13.99
N ALA A 251 10.31 -18.55 -13.21
CA ALA A 251 10.23 -19.96 -13.64
C ALA A 251 8.77 -20.42 -13.75
N VAL A 252 7.92 -20.05 -12.77
CA VAL A 252 6.46 -20.31 -12.82
C VAL A 252 5.85 -19.63 -14.06
N ALA A 253 6.18 -18.36 -14.29
CA ALA A 253 5.71 -17.61 -15.45
C ALA A 253 6.16 -18.23 -16.78
N ALA A 254 7.41 -18.71 -16.88
CA ALA A 254 7.94 -19.36 -18.07
C ALA A 254 7.26 -20.72 -18.33
N SER A 255 7.04 -21.53 -17.27
CA SER A 255 6.37 -22.84 -17.38
C SER A 255 4.92 -22.69 -17.87
N THR A 256 4.20 -21.72 -17.32
CA THR A 256 2.81 -21.45 -17.72
C THR A 256 2.72 -20.77 -19.10
N ALA A 257 3.70 -19.91 -19.46
CA ALA A 257 3.81 -19.36 -20.80
C ALA A 257 4.11 -20.41 -21.87
N TYR A 258 4.89 -21.46 -21.53
CA TYR A 258 5.16 -22.59 -22.41
C TYR A 258 3.87 -23.31 -22.76
N MET A 259 3.01 -23.61 -21.80
CA MET A 259 1.71 -24.25 -22.01
C MET A 259 0.85 -23.48 -23.02
N VAL A 260 0.76 -22.17 -22.83
CA VAL A 260 -0.02 -21.30 -23.72
C VAL A 260 0.58 -21.24 -25.13
N ALA A 261 1.90 -21.06 -25.23
CA ALA A 261 2.59 -20.92 -26.50
C ALA A 261 2.62 -22.22 -27.34
N THR A 262 2.42 -23.38 -26.70
CA THR A 262 2.29 -24.69 -27.38
C THR A 262 0.84 -25.06 -27.69
N SER A 263 -0.14 -24.35 -27.12
CA SER A 263 -1.56 -24.60 -27.33
C SER A 263 -2.07 -23.98 -28.62
N GLN A 264 -2.98 -24.67 -29.29
CA GLN A 264 -3.64 -24.19 -30.48
C GLN A 264 -4.93 -23.41 -30.16
N PRO A 265 -5.27 -22.39 -30.95
CA PRO A 265 -6.55 -21.70 -30.77
C PRO A 265 -7.72 -22.66 -31.03
N PRO A 266 -8.81 -22.58 -30.25
CA PRO A 266 -9.99 -23.42 -30.40
C PRO A 266 -10.55 -23.37 -31.84
N GLY A 267 -10.82 -24.53 -32.42
CA GLY A 267 -11.40 -24.66 -33.77
C GLY A 267 -10.43 -24.36 -34.92
N ARG A 268 -9.14 -24.15 -34.66
CA ARG A 268 -8.11 -23.95 -35.71
C ARG A 268 -7.13 -25.12 -35.72
N LYS A 269 -6.74 -25.57 -36.93
CA LYS A 269 -5.73 -26.62 -37.12
C LYS A 269 -4.29 -26.10 -37.12
N SER A 270 -4.11 -24.78 -37.09
CA SER A 270 -2.79 -24.12 -37.15
C SER A 270 -2.80 -22.82 -36.37
N GLY A 271 -1.62 -22.38 -35.93
CA GLY A 271 -1.42 -21.20 -35.08
C GLY A 271 -1.23 -21.56 -33.62
N THR A 272 -0.82 -20.59 -32.84
CA THR A 272 -0.57 -20.74 -31.38
C THR A 272 -1.32 -19.66 -30.62
N LEU A 273 -1.59 -19.93 -29.36
CA LEU A 273 -2.03 -18.92 -28.42
C LEU A 273 -0.85 -18.01 -28.05
N GLN A 274 -1.15 -16.77 -27.66
CA GLN A 274 -0.13 -15.77 -27.40
C GLN A 274 -0.11 -15.33 -25.94
N VAL A 275 1.09 -14.97 -25.49
CA VAL A 275 1.42 -14.50 -24.15
C VAL A 275 2.00 -13.09 -24.23
N ALA A 276 1.49 -12.17 -23.42
CA ALA A 276 2.05 -10.85 -23.19
C ALA A 276 2.65 -10.77 -21.78
N TYR A 277 3.96 -10.58 -21.67
CA TYR A 277 4.66 -10.43 -20.38
C TYR A 277 5.06 -8.96 -20.20
N MET A 278 4.45 -8.27 -19.25
CA MET A 278 4.69 -6.86 -18.97
C MET A 278 5.63 -6.65 -17.78
N CYS A 279 6.65 -5.82 -18.01
CA CYS A 279 7.62 -5.39 -16.99
C CYS A 279 7.52 -3.87 -16.76
N PRO A 280 7.82 -3.38 -15.53
CA PRO A 280 7.74 -1.95 -15.23
C PRO A 280 8.84 -1.12 -15.89
N THR A 281 10.00 -1.71 -16.16
CA THR A 281 11.15 -1.01 -16.74
C THR A 281 11.76 -1.77 -17.93
N GLU A 282 12.47 -1.05 -18.80
CA GLU A 282 13.18 -1.66 -19.94
C GLU A 282 14.30 -2.62 -19.49
N ILE A 283 14.95 -2.31 -18.38
CA ILE A 283 16.03 -3.15 -17.83
C ILE A 283 15.46 -4.50 -17.42
N LEU A 284 14.35 -4.52 -16.69
CA LEU A 284 13.68 -5.76 -16.30
C LEU A 284 13.13 -6.52 -17.49
N ALA A 285 12.56 -5.82 -18.49
CA ALA A 285 12.09 -6.48 -19.70
C ALA A 285 13.24 -7.17 -20.45
N LYS A 286 14.41 -6.56 -20.56
CA LYS A 286 15.61 -7.17 -21.17
C LYS A 286 16.12 -8.35 -20.33
N GLN A 287 16.12 -8.24 -19.02
CA GLN A 287 16.52 -9.32 -18.13
C GLN A 287 15.59 -10.53 -18.25
N HIS A 288 14.28 -10.32 -18.18
CA HIS A 288 13.30 -11.40 -18.35
C HIS A 288 13.36 -12.01 -19.77
N PHE A 289 13.56 -11.19 -20.80
CA PHE A 289 13.77 -11.68 -22.15
C PHE A 289 14.98 -12.62 -22.23
N SER A 290 16.13 -12.24 -21.66
CA SER A 290 17.32 -13.09 -21.64
C SER A 290 17.09 -14.38 -20.84
N THR A 291 16.38 -14.32 -19.72
CA THR A 291 16.02 -15.50 -18.92
C THR A 291 15.09 -16.43 -19.69
N PHE A 292 14.05 -15.90 -20.36
CA PHE A 292 13.16 -16.70 -21.19
C PHE A 292 13.91 -17.33 -22.38
N VAL A 293 14.77 -16.59 -23.05
CA VAL A 293 15.63 -17.14 -24.11
C VAL A 293 16.43 -18.33 -23.59
N SER A 294 17.00 -18.25 -22.39
CA SER A 294 17.77 -19.36 -21.81
C SER A 294 16.90 -20.59 -21.49
N TYR A 295 15.67 -20.40 -21.00
CA TYR A 295 14.74 -21.53 -20.72
C TYR A 295 14.17 -22.15 -21.98
N PHE A 296 13.98 -21.38 -23.06
CA PHE A 296 13.35 -21.81 -24.31
C PHE A 296 14.34 -22.14 -25.43
N LYS A 297 15.66 -22.12 -25.17
CA LYS A 297 16.70 -22.31 -26.21
C LYS A 297 16.53 -23.59 -27.04
N ASP A 298 16.11 -24.68 -26.38
CA ASP A 298 15.94 -26.00 -26.99
C ASP A 298 14.51 -26.24 -27.52
N HIS A 299 13.68 -25.20 -27.50
CA HIS A 299 12.29 -25.27 -27.96
C HIS A 299 12.04 -24.33 -29.16
N PRO A 300 11.30 -24.77 -30.20
CA PRO A 300 11.05 -23.98 -31.41
C PRO A 300 9.97 -22.90 -31.18
N ILE A 301 10.01 -22.19 -30.09
CA ILE A 301 9.04 -21.16 -29.71
C ILE A 301 9.66 -19.76 -29.81
N PRO A 302 9.20 -18.95 -30.79
CA PRO A 302 9.70 -17.58 -30.93
C PRO A 302 9.32 -16.67 -29.77
N ILE A 303 10.31 -15.90 -29.27
CA ILE A 303 10.13 -14.92 -28.21
C ILE A 303 10.49 -13.53 -28.73
N GLY A 304 9.63 -12.55 -28.46
CA GLY A 304 9.85 -11.15 -28.84
C GLY A 304 10.08 -10.26 -27.62
N LEU A 305 10.98 -9.30 -27.77
CA LEU A 305 11.16 -8.18 -26.83
C LEU A 305 10.69 -6.90 -27.49
N MET A 306 9.86 -6.12 -26.79
CA MET A 306 9.45 -4.78 -27.22
C MET A 306 9.57 -3.77 -26.08
N THR A 307 10.46 -2.81 -26.22
CA THR A 307 10.65 -1.70 -25.28
C THR A 307 10.48 -0.35 -25.99
N GLY A 308 10.59 0.74 -25.26
CA GLY A 308 10.63 2.08 -25.84
C GLY A 308 11.81 2.27 -26.81
N SER A 309 12.96 1.65 -26.52
CA SER A 309 14.21 1.83 -27.24
C SER A 309 14.47 0.81 -28.34
N GLU A 310 13.96 -0.43 -28.24
CA GLU A 310 14.26 -1.50 -29.21
C GLU A 310 13.19 -2.58 -29.30
N CYS A 311 13.21 -3.30 -30.45
CA CYS A 311 12.51 -4.56 -30.63
C CYS A 311 13.51 -5.65 -31.02
N ARG A 312 13.34 -6.86 -30.45
CA ARG A 312 14.15 -8.05 -30.73
C ARG A 312 13.28 -9.28 -30.93
N LYS A 313 13.77 -10.23 -31.70
CA LYS A 313 13.16 -11.56 -31.86
C LYS A 313 14.20 -12.65 -31.65
N PHE A 314 13.82 -13.69 -30.92
CA PHE A 314 14.56 -14.94 -30.76
C PHE A 314 13.67 -16.11 -31.29
N PRO A 315 14.21 -17.15 -31.92
CA PRO A 315 15.55 -17.20 -32.51
C PRO A 315 15.68 -16.28 -33.74
N SER A 316 16.91 -15.91 -34.06
CA SER A 316 17.23 -15.18 -35.28
C SER A 316 17.18 -16.12 -36.51
N LYS A 317 16.57 -15.69 -37.60
CA LYS A 317 16.60 -16.47 -38.84
C LYS A 317 18.01 -16.63 -39.44
N ILE A 318 18.96 -15.78 -39.05
CA ILE A 318 20.31 -15.72 -39.66
C ILE A 318 21.34 -16.41 -38.74
N ARG A 319 21.17 -16.32 -37.40
CA ARG A 319 22.16 -16.78 -36.43
C ARG A 319 21.61 -17.80 -35.44
N GLY A 320 20.52 -18.46 -35.73
CA GLY A 320 19.90 -19.56 -34.98
C GLY A 320 19.70 -19.26 -33.48
N GLU A 321 20.74 -19.39 -32.69
CA GLU A 321 20.66 -19.29 -31.22
C GLU A 321 20.73 -17.84 -30.64
N GLU A 322 20.94 -16.82 -31.51
CA GLU A 322 20.99 -15.42 -31.06
C GLU A 322 19.67 -14.68 -31.33
N SER A 323 19.42 -13.61 -30.56
CA SER A 323 18.33 -12.68 -30.86
C SER A 323 18.73 -11.60 -31.84
N ALA A 324 17.86 -11.27 -32.78
CA ALA A 324 18.07 -10.19 -33.79
C ALA A 324 17.26 -8.94 -33.43
N LYS A 325 17.86 -7.76 -33.67
CA LYS A 325 17.11 -6.49 -33.65
C LYS A 325 16.23 -6.41 -34.91
N VAL A 326 15.02 -5.93 -34.76
CA VAL A 326 14.03 -5.83 -35.84
C VAL A 326 13.32 -4.46 -35.78
N SER A 327 12.78 -4.02 -36.90
CA SER A 327 11.99 -2.80 -36.96
C SER A 327 10.68 -2.99 -36.17
N ARG A 328 10.17 -1.92 -35.58
CA ARG A 328 8.90 -1.95 -34.83
C ARG A 328 7.72 -2.37 -35.68
N ALA A 329 7.66 -1.91 -36.93
CA ALA A 329 6.61 -2.27 -37.87
C ALA A 329 6.62 -3.78 -38.21
N GLN A 330 7.80 -4.35 -38.47
CA GLN A 330 7.94 -5.78 -38.75
C GLN A 330 7.61 -6.62 -37.51
N PHE A 331 8.02 -6.18 -36.31
CA PHE A 331 7.70 -6.83 -35.06
C PHE A 331 6.17 -6.87 -34.83
N ALA A 332 5.49 -5.74 -35.02
CA ALA A 332 4.04 -5.64 -34.87
C ALA A 332 3.31 -6.57 -35.86
N LYS A 333 3.79 -6.66 -37.10
CA LYS A 333 3.24 -7.58 -38.11
C LYS A 333 3.38 -9.04 -37.70
N TRP A 334 4.52 -9.44 -37.13
CA TRP A 334 4.73 -10.82 -36.68
C TRP A 334 3.87 -11.18 -35.46
N VAL A 335 3.64 -10.21 -34.55
CA VAL A 335 2.73 -10.42 -33.42
C VAL A 335 1.28 -10.54 -33.92
N ALA A 336 0.86 -9.67 -34.84
CA ALA A 336 -0.49 -9.69 -35.39
C ALA A 336 -0.80 -10.97 -36.21
N ASN A 337 0.23 -11.58 -36.79
CA ASN A 337 0.09 -12.86 -37.52
C ASN A 337 0.27 -14.11 -36.63
N GLY A 338 0.54 -13.94 -35.33
CA GLY A 338 0.79 -15.07 -34.42
C GLY A 338 2.16 -15.72 -34.56
N GLU A 339 3.08 -15.15 -35.36
CA GLU A 339 4.44 -15.69 -35.53
C GLU A 339 5.34 -15.56 -34.27
N ILE A 340 4.97 -14.67 -33.35
CA ILE A 340 5.63 -14.50 -32.07
C ILE A 340 4.62 -14.83 -30.95
N PRO A 341 4.63 -16.04 -30.42
CA PRO A 341 3.69 -16.44 -29.37
C PRO A 341 3.99 -15.82 -28.00
N ILE A 342 5.25 -15.52 -27.66
CA ILE A 342 5.60 -14.91 -26.38
C ILE A 342 6.21 -13.53 -26.62
N VAL A 343 5.57 -12.49 -26.07
CA VAL A 343 6.02 -11.10 -26.21
C VAL A 343 6.30 -10.52 -24.83
N ILE A 344 7.56 -10.15 -24.59
CA ILE A 344 8.02 -9.53 -23.35
C ILE A 344 8.27 -8.05 -23.60
N GLY A 345 7.83 -7.17 -22.71
CA GLY A 345 8.08 -5.74 -22.90
C GLY A 345 7.59 -4.88 -21.74
N THR A 346 7.63 -3.58 -21.98
CA THR A 346 7.13 -2.59 -21.03
C THR A 346 5.67 -2.22 -21.35
N HIS A 347 5.16 -1.15 -20.75
CA HIS A 347 3.85 -0.56 -21.08
C HIS A 347 3.67 -0.30 -22.61
N ALA A 348 4.74 -0.34 -23.39
CA ALA A 348 4.66 -0.28 -24.85
C ALA A 348 3.78 -1.37 -25.47
N LEU A 349 3.60 -2.51 -24.78
CA LEU A 349 2.70 -3.59 -25.22
C LEU A 349 1.21 -3.21 -25.20
N ILE A 350 0.84 -2.19 -24.43
CA ILE A 350 -0.56 -1.74 -24.27
C ILE A 350 -0.94 -0.72 -25.35
N TYR A 351 0.03 -0.09 -26.02
CA TYR A 351 -0.25 0.93 -27.01
C TYR A 351 -0.99 0.36 -28.22
N LYS A 352 -1.83 1.19 -28.84
CA LYS A 352 -2.73 0.85 -29.95
C LYS A 352 -2.05 0.19 -31.16
N ALA A 353 -0.72 0.29 -31.26
CA ALA A 353 0.06 -0.21 -32.40
C ALA A 353 0.37 -1.71 -32.37
N LEU A 354 0.15 -2.41 -31.24
CA LEU A 354 0.41 -3.84 -31.14
C LEU A 354 -0.91 -4.60 -30.99
N GLU A 355 -1.26 -5.35 -32.00
CA GLU A 355 -2.44 -6.22 -32.01
C GLU A 355 -2.00 -7.67 -31.91
N PHE A 356 -2.57 -8.40 -30.96
CA PHE A 356 -2.37 -9.83 -30.82
C PHE A 356 -3.47 -10.58 -31.58
N GLN A 357 -3.11 -11.64 -32.29
CA GLN A 357 -4.08 -12.46 -33.00
C GLN A 357 -4.93 -13.29 -32.06
N ASN A 358 -4.30 -13.93 -31.05
CA ASN A 358 -4.94 -14.85 -30.09
C ASN A 358 -4.31 -14.67 -28.70
N LEU A 359 -4.44 -13.48 -28.08
CA LEU A 359 -3.91 -13.23 -26.75
C LEU A 359 -4.71 -14.05 -25.73
N ALA A 360 -4.11 -15.07 -25.16
CA ALA A 360 -4.73 -15.93 -24.17
C ALA A 360 -4.21 -15.70 -22.75
N TYR A 361 -3.00 -15.14 -22.60
CA TYR A 361 -2.37 -14.99 -21.30
C TYR A 361 -1.61 -13.68 -21.18
N ALA A 362 -1.86 -12.94 -20.12
CA ALA A 362 -1.16 -11.73 -19.76
C ALA A 362 -0.47 -11.91 -18.41
N ILE A 363 0.84 -11.68 -18.37
CA ILE A 363 1.66 -11.73 -17.17
C ILE A 363 2.10 -10.29 -16.85
N ILE A 364 1.89 -9.84 -15.63
CA ILE A 364 2.25 -8.50 -15.15
C ILE A 364 3.22 -8.63 -13.98
N ASP A 365 4.45 -8.21 -14.20
CA ASP A 365 5.45 -8.16 -13.14
C ASP A 365 5.39 -6.85 -12.36
N GLU A 366 5.54 -6.91 -11.02
CA GLU A 366 5.46 -5.76 -10.12
C GLU A 366 4.14 -4.98 -10.27
N GLN A 367 3.02 -5.67 -10.06
CA GLN A 367 1.64 -5.19 -10.28
C GLN A 367 1.35 -3.79 -9.70
N HIS A 368 1.95 -3.43 -8.54
CA HIS A 368 1.71 -2.14 -7.87
C HIS A 368 2.08 -0.92 -8.75
N ARG A 369 2.86 -1.10 -9.81
CA ARG A 369 3.24 -0.06 -10.78
C ARG A 369 2.27 0.07 -11.96
N PHE A 370 1.27 -0.82 -12.05
CA PHE A 370 0.29 -0.81 -13.15
C PHE A 370 -1.12 -0.57 -12.60
N GLY A 371 -1.72 0.56 -12.97
CA GLY A 371 -3.10 0.90 -12.58
C GLY A 371 -4.16 -0.01 -13.25
N LYS A 372 -5.36 -0.05 -12.65
CA LYS A 372 -6.53 -0.82 -13.12
C LYS A 372 -6.85 -0.59 -14.62
N VAL A 373 -6.72 0.65 -15.10
CA VAL A 373 -6.97 1.04 -16.51
C VAL A 373 -6.01 0.34 -17.50
N HIS A 374 -4.76 0.11 -17.09
CA HIS A 374 -3.78 -0.57 -17.95
C HIS A 374 -4.09 -2.06 -18.09
N ARG A 375 -4.55 -2.70 -17.02
CA ARG A 375 -5.01 -4.10 -17.03
C ARG A 375 -6.22 -4.29 -17.94
N GLN A 376 -7.23 -3.42 -17.82
CA GLN A 376 -8.44 -3.47 -18.64
C GLN A 376 -8.19 -3.25 -20.15
N LYS A 377 -7.16 -2.48 -20.52
CA LYS A 377 -6.81 -2.28 -21.93
C LYS A 377 -6.22 -3.53 -22.60
N LEU A 378 -5.51 -4.38 -21.83
CA LEU A 378 -5.02 -5.67 -22.34
C LEU A 378 -6.16 -6.67 -22.53
N THR A 379 -7.19 -6.62 -21.67
CA THR A 379 -8.26 -7.60 -21.61
C THR A 379 -9.35 -7.36 -22.68
N ARG A 380 -9.44 -6.23 -23.34
CA ARG A 380 -10.56 -5.87 -24.22
C ARG A 380 -10.29 -6.02 -25.74
N LYS A 381 -9.16 -6.60 -26.13
CA LYS A 381 -8.85 -6.77 -27.56
C LYS A 381 -9.26 -8.16 -28.05
N GLY A 382 -10.39 -8.24 -28.77
CA GLY A 382 -10.75 -9.46 -29.52
C GLY A 382 -11.97 -10.27 -29.01
N GLY A 383 -12.81 -9.72 -28.11
CA GLY A 383 -14.06 -10.40 -27.69
C GLY A 383 -13.88 -11.51 -26.66
N THR A 384 -12.66 -11.91 -26.34
CA THR A 384 -12.28 -12.83 -25.27
C THR A 384 -11.27 -12.15 -24.36
N SER A 385 -11.39 -12.40 -23.05
CA SER A 385 -10.46 -11.89 -22.04
C SER A 385 -9.31 -12.86 -21.81
N PRO A 386 -8.04 -12.44 -21.84
CA PRO A 386 -6.93 -13.31 -21.52
C PRO A 386 -6.90 -13.66 -20.04
N HIS A 387 -6.36 -14.83 -19.71
CA HIS A 387 -5.96 -15.17 -18.36
C HIS A 387 -4.93 -14.17 -17.86
N LEU A 388 -5.01 -13.75 -16.59
CA LEU A 388 -4.14 -12.75 -15.99
C LEU A 388 -3.36 -13.34 -14.82
N LEU A 389 -2.03 -13.29 -14.90
CA LEU A 389 -1.12 -13.52 -13.79
C LEU A 389 -0.45 -12.23 -13.39
N SER A 390 -0.72 -11.76 -12.19
CA SER A 390 -0.01 -10.64 -11.58
C SER A 390 1.06 -11.20 -10.64
N MET A 391 2.26 -10.60 -10.65
CA MET A 391 3.36 -11.02 -9.78
C MET A 391 3.81 -9.86 -8.89
N THR A 392 4.19 -10.18 -7.66
CA THR A 392 4.79 -9.22 -6.73
C THR A 392 5.92 -9.85 -5.92
N ALA A 393 6.98 -9.05 -5.67
CA ALA A 393 8.06 -9.43 -4.76
C ALA A 393 7.87 -8.89 -3.34
N THR A 394 6.93 -7.95 -3.15
CA THR A 394 6.65 -7.43 -1.81
C THR A 394 5.71 -8.38 -1.08
N PRO A 395 6.12 -8.92 0.07
CA PRO A 395 5.20 -9.70 0.89
C PRO A 395 4.07 -8.79 1.38
N ILE A 396 2.85 -9.11 0.99
CA ILE A 396 1.66 -8.39 1.42
C ILE A 396 0.98 -9.26 2.49
N PRO A 397 0.72 -8.73 3.70
CA PRO A 397 -0.03 -9.50 4.69
C PRO A 397 -1.31 -10.07 4.07
N ARG A 398 -1.57 -11.36 4.25
CA ARG A 398 -2.67 -12.07 3.58
C ARG A 398 -4.01 -11.37 3.73
N THR A 399 -4.27 -10.79 4.90
CA THR A 399 -5.47 -10.00 5.17
C THR A 399 -5.55 -8.74 4.31
N LEU A 400 -4.42 -8.05 4.13
CA LEU A 400 -4.32 -6.86 3.29
C LEU A 400 -4.40 -7.21 1.81
N ALA A 401 -3.79 -8.33 1.40
CA ALA A 401 -3.88 -8.85 0.03
C ALA A 401 -5.35 -9.13 -0.37
N LEU A 402 -6.11 -9.76 0.51
CA LEU A 402 -7.54 -10.02 0.31
C LEU A 402 -8.36 -8.73 0.24
N THR A 403 -7.96 -7.68 0.94
CA THR A 403 -8.67 -6.40 0.95
C THR A 403 -8.37 -5.56 -0.30
N ILE A 404 -7.13 -5.57 -0.77
CA ILE A 404 -6.71 -4.75 -1.93
C ILE A 404 -6.89 -5.50 -3.25
N TYR A 405 -6.68 -6.82 -3.25
CA TYR A 405 -6.66 -7.71 -4.42
C TYR A 405 -7.69 -8.82 -4.32
N GLY A 406 -8.82 -8.58 -3.65
CA GLY A 406 -9.86 -9.60 -3.45
C GLY A 406 -10.54 -10.09 -4.73
N ASP A 407 -10.26 -9.44 -5.88
CA ASP A 407 -10.62 -9.89 -7.21
C ASP A 407 -9.65 -10.94 -7.77
N LEU A 408 -8.51 -11.20 -7.11
CA LEU A 408 -7.48 -12.14 -7.54
C LEU A 408 -7.41 -13.36 -6.62
N ASP A 409 -7.26 -14.55 -7.21
CA ASP A 409 -6.84 -15.75 -6.48
C ASP A 409 -5.34 -15.65 -6.15
N VAL A 410 -4.94 -16.04 -4.94
CA VAL A 410 -3.56 -15.88 -4.47
C VAL A 410 -2.83 -17.22 -4.51
N SER A 411 -1.64 -17.24 -5.13
CA SER A 411 -0.64 -18.30 -5.04
C SER A 411 0.61 -17.77 -4.35
N LEU A 412 1.06 -18.48 -3.31
CA LEU A 412 2.20 -18.04 -2.50
C LEU A 412 3.41 -18.95 -2.75
N LEU A 413 4.55 -18.34 -3.09
CA LEU A 413 5.85 -19.00 -3.14
C LEU A 413 6.57 -18.83 -1.79
N ASP A 414 6.20 -19.66 -0.83
CA ASP A 414 6.69 -19.64 0.55
C ASP A 414 7.97 -20.48 0.76
N GLU A 415 8.50 -21.07 -0.32
CA GLU A 415 9.73 -21.83 -0.31
C GLU A 415 10.82 -21.17 -1.15
N MET A 416 12.06 -21.18 -0.66
CA MET A 416 13.22 -20.71 -1.41
C MET A 416 13.90 -21.86 -2.13
N PRO A 417 14.38 -21.64 -3.39
CA PRO A 417 15.18 -22.62 -4.11
C PRO A 417 16.43 -23.07 -3.33
N ALA A 418 16.80 -24.32 -3.45
CA ALA A 418 17.96 -24.89 -2.80
C ALA A 418 19.26 -24.16 -3.22
N GLY A 419 20.20 -24.01 -2.28
CA GLY A 419 21.52 -23.38 -2.53
C GLY A 419 21.55 -21.86 -2.33
N ARG A 420 20.44 -21.22 -2.00
CA ARG A 420 20.44 -19.79 -1.66
C ARG A 420 21.07 -19.59 -0.28
N LYS A 421 22.07 -18.70 -0.24
CA LYS A 421 22.70 -18.31 1.03
C LYS A 421 21.77 -17.39 1.81
N PRO A 422 21.65 -17.55 3.15
CA PRO A 422 20.89 -16.64 3.98
C PRO A 422 21.46 -15.22 3.89
N ILE A 423 20.56 -14.23 3.82
CA ILE A 423 20.94 -12.82 3.83
C ILE A 423 21.13 -12.41 5.28
N LEU A 424 22.33 -11.89 5.60
CA LEU A 424 22.62 -11.31 6.90
C LEU A 424 22.32 -9.81 6.85
N THR A 425 21.37 -9.36 7.67
CA THR A 425 21.04 -7.95 7.81
C THR A 425 21.48 -7.47 9.19
N GLU A 426 22.28 -6.42 9.25
CA GLU A 426 22.73 -5.81 10.49
C GLU A 426 22.40 -4.31 10.50
N ILE A 427 21.96 -3.82 11.65
CA ILE A 427 21.76 -2.39 11.87
C ILE A 427 23.01 -1.87 12.61
N LEU A 428 23.71 -0.95 11.97
CA LEU A 428 24.93 -0.33 12.53
C LEU A 428 24.67 1.16 12.79
N GLY A 429 24.94 1.60 14.01
CA GLY A 429 24.92 3.02 14.35
C GLY A 429 26.05 3.80 13.66
N PRO A 430 25.98 5.15 13.63
CA PRO A 430 26.98 6.00 12.99
C PRO A 430 28.41 5.75 13.47
N GLU A 431 28.58 5.39 14.74
CA GLU A 431 29.86 5.11 15.39
C GLU A 431 30.52 3.82 14.88
N LYS A 432 29.75 2.86 14.37
CA LYS A 432 30.21 1.58 13.81
C LYS A 432 30.37 1.58 12.29
N ARG A 433 30.30 2.75 11.66
CA ARG A 433 30.35 2.87 10.19
C ARG A 433 31.64 2.32 9.59
N ASN A 434 32.76 2.46 10.28
CA ASN A 434 34.05 1.91 9.84
C ASN A 434 34.04 0.38 9.75
N LEU A 435 33.26 -0.30 10.59
CA LEU A 435 33.09 -1.76 10.50
C LEU A 435 32.37 -2.14 9.19
N ALA A 436 31.34 -1.39 8.78
CA ALA A 436 30.69 -1.60 7.49
C ALA A 436 31.68 -1.41 6.32
N TYR A 437 32.47 -0.36 6.34
CA TYR A 437 33.48 -0.12 5.28
C TYR A 437 34.55 -1.20 5.19
N ASN A 438 35.01 -1.72 6.32
CA ASN A 438 35.98 -2.82 6.33
C ASN A 438 35.36 -4.08 5.70
N ARG A 439 34.10 -4.43 6.04
CA ARG A 439 33.39 -5.55 5.39
C ARG A 439 33.24 -5.34 3.89
N VAL A 440 32.91 -4.12 3.45
CA VAL A 440 32.85 -3.78 2.02
C VAL A 440 34.18 -4.01 1.34
N ARG A 441 35.31 -3.56 1.95
CA ARG A 441 36.66 -3.80 1.41
C ARG A 441 37.00 -5.29 1.30
N GLU A 442 36.64 -6.09 2.31
CA GLU A 442 36.85 -7.54 2.31
C GLU A 442 36.08 -8.22 1.15
N GLU A 443 34.82 -7.79 0.93
CA GLU A 443 34.01 -8.34 -0.15
C GLU A 443 34.49 -7.89 -1.53
N MET A 444 34.94 -6.65 -1.67
CA MET A 444 35.56 -6.14 -2.90
C MET A 444 36.89 -6.87 -3.22
N ALA A 445 37.70 -7.18 -2.21
CA ALA A 445 38.94 -7.96 -2.38
C ALA A 445 38.63 -9.39 -2.88
N LYS A 446 37.46 -9.93 -2.63
CA LYS A 446 36.96 -11.21 -3.18
C LYS A 446 36.34 -11.09 -4.59
N GLY A 447 36.46 -9.92 -5.23
CA GLY A 447 35.85 -9.65 -6.55
C GLY A 447 34.35 -9.38 -6.53
N ARG A 448 33.76 -9.11 -5.37
CA ARG A 448 32.32 -8.80 -5.24
C ARG A 448 32.04 -7.30 -5.36
N GLN A 449 30.79 -6.96 -5.62
CA GLN A 449 30.32 -5.59 -5.75
C GLN A 449 29.55 -5.16 -4.50
N ALA A 450 29.60 -3.87 -4.17
CA ALA A 450 28.83 -3.27 -3.09
C ALA A 450 27.98 -2.10 -3.63
N TYR A 451 26.75 -1.99 -3.14
CA TYR A 451 25.86 -0.88 -3.46
C TYR A 451 25.67 0.00 -2.22
N VAL A 452 25.87 1.30 -2.37
CA VAL A 452 25.56 2.29 -1.35
C VAL A 452 24.28 3.03 -1.77
N ILE A 453 23.23 2.86 -1.00
CA ILE A 453 21.92 3.45 -1.30
C ILE A 453 21.71 4.68 -0.43
N CYS A 454 21.41 5.81 -1.06
CA CYS A 454 21.06 7.06 -0.41
C CYS A 454 19.63 7.47 -0.77
N PRO A 455 18.87 8.07 0.15
CA PRO A 455 17.45 8.40 -0.07
C PRO A 455 17.25 9.58 -1.02
N ARG A 456 18.30 10.34 -1.36
CA ARG A 456 18.23 11.53 -2.23
C ARG A 456 19.42 11.59 -3.20
N ILE A 457 19.18 12.19 -4.37
CA ILE A 457 20.23 12.42 -5.37
C ILE A 457 21.03 13.67 -5.02
N ASP A 458 20.34 14.77 -4.72
CA ASP A 458 20.91 16.07 -4.37
C ASP A 458 20.77 16.38 -2.88
N GLU A 459 21.54 17.37 -2.40
CA GLU A 459 21.45 17.83 -1.02
C GLU A 459 20.06 18.42 -0.70
N PRO A 460 19.58 18.31 0.55
CA PRO A 460 18.33 18.93 0.96
C PRO A 460 18.41 20.44 0.87
N ASP A 461 17.31 21.08 0.45
CA ASP A 461 17.18 22.54 0.44
C ASP A 461 17.34 23.10 1.88
N PRO A 462 18.38 23.89 2.15
CA PRO A 462 18.65 24.40 3.50
C PRO A 462 17.57 25.35 4.04
N THR A 463 16.65 25.81 3.20
CA THR A 463 15.57 26.72 3.62
C THR A 463 14.34 26.00 4.20
N LYS A 464 14.29 24.67 4.14
CA LYS A 464 13.17 23.88 4.67
C LYS A 464 13.52 23.30 6.04
N GLU A 465 13.03 23.92 7.12
CA GLU A 465 13.27 23.51 8.52
C GLU A 465 12.91 22.06 8.88
N LEU A 466 12.08 21.38 8.09
CA LEU A 466 11.68 19.99 8.24
C LEU A 466 12.41 19.01 7.32
N ALA A 467 13.42 19.45 6.58
CA ALA A 467 14.20 18.56 5.72
C ALA A 467 15.05 17.64 6.59
N VAL A 468 14.69 16.36 6.64
CA VAL A 468 15.54 15.33 7.22
C VAL A 468 16.94 15.49 6.63
N GLN A 469 17.97 15.61 7.46
CA GLN A 469 19.40 15.66 7.06
C GLN A 469 19.83 14.31 6.46
N ALA A 470 19.26 13.95 5.34
CA ALA A 470 19.56 12.73 4.62
C ALA A 470 20.69 13.00 3.63
N LYS A 471 21.71 12.14 3.65
CA LYS A 471 22.85 12.23 2.74
C LYS A 471 22.42 12.08 1.29
N SER A 472 22.92 12.93 0.43
CA SER A 472 22.74 12.83 -1.02
C SER A 472 23.70 11.82 -1.64
N VAL A 473 23.32 11.21 -2.76
CA VAL A 473 24.18 10.30 -3.52
C VAL A 473 25.46 11.00 -3.94
N LYS A 474 25.37 12.25 -4.43
CA LYS A 474 26.53 13.01 -4.93
C LYS A 474 27.55 13.28 -3.81
N ALA A 475 27.09 13.81 -2.69
CA ALA A 475 27.98 14.09 -1.55
C ALA A 475 28.59 12.83 -0.95
N GLU A 476 27.79 11.75 -0.81
CA GLU A 476 28.29 10.50 -0.25
C GLU A 476 29.27 9.79 -1.21
N ALA A 477 29.02 9.83 -2.53
CA ALA A 477 29.94 9.28 -3.53
C ALA A 477 31.31 9.99 -3.51
N GLU A 478 31.34 11.34 -3.44
CA GLU A 478 32.58 12.09 -3.31
C GLU A 478 33.33 11.78 -2.01
N ARG A 479 32.59 11.70 -0.91
CA ARG A 479 33.17 11.37 0.39
C ARG A 479 33.78 9.97 0.40
N LEU A 480 33.05 8.98 -0.10
CA LEU A 480 33.54 7.59 -0.15
C LEU A 480 34.79 7.46 -1.01
N LYS A 481 34.84 8.16 -2.16
CA LYS A 481 36.01 8.16 -3.05
C LYS A 481 37.21 8.84 -2.46
N LYS A 482 37.05 9.90 -1.64
CA LYS A 482 38.19 10.67 -1.10
C LYS A 482 38.66 10.16 0.25
N GLU A 483 37.76 9.66 1.08
CA GLU A 483 38.01 9.39 2.50
C GLU A 483 37.97 7.90 2.86
N VAL A 484 37.36 7.06 2.02
CA VAL A 484 37.09 5.67 2.41
C VAL A 484 37.70 4.64 1.45
N PHE A 485 37.57 4.81 0.12
CA PHE A 485 38.00 3.83 -0.90
C PHE A 485 38.97 4.40 -1.90
#